data_228a7869237aebf636222c163feccccd
#
_entry.id   228a7869237aebf636222c163feccccd
#
_cell.length_a   1.000
_cell.length_b   1.000
_cell.length_c   1.000
_cell.angle_alpha   90.00
_cell.angle_beta   90.00
_cell.angle_gamma   90.00
#
_symmetry.space_group_name_H-M   'P 1'
#
loop_
_entity.id
_entity.type
_entity.pdbx_description
1 polymer ?
#
loop_
_entity_poly.entity_id
_entity_poly.type
_entity_poly.pdbx_seq_one_letter_code
_entity_poly.pdbx_strand_id
1 'polypeptide(L)'
;MADSRFFTSAGPFSVAALTEKIAIEKHDADSELSGLASLAEAGPKELSFFSNIKLKDELTETRAAAVLVKAEHAEFVPAGCLALLCDDPYRSMAEATKLFFPEAAQSRPPNAMQGATENIHPDAVLGDNVTLEPNVVIGAGAEIGDGSYIGANAHIGHGVVLGRNCRVGANATISYAMLGDRVIVHGGANMGCDGFGFAPGESHVKIPQIGRVILQADVEIGGNTVIDRGALGDTVIGEGSKLDNLVHIAHNVQMGRHCFITATCAIAGSTTLGDYVQMGGGAKVTGHVEIGDNCVISANSTVLRSFPDDSKIAGSPARLRSELYRDQAFISRLRKKAQDDEEA
;
A
#
# COMPACT_ATOMS: atom_id res chain seq x y z
N MET A 1 -12.89 3.56 -1.75
CA MET A 1 -13.84 3.15 -0.66
C MET A 1 -13.36 1.87 -0.01
N ALA A 2 -13.49 1.72 1.32
CA ALA A 2 -13.19 0.47 2.00
C ALA A 2 -14.05 -0.68 1.44
N ASP A 3 -13.45 -1.87 1.27
CA ASP A 3 -14.15 -3.03 0.75
C ASP A 3 -15.05 -3.63 1.84
N SER A 4 -16.35 -3.78 1.53
CA SER A 4 -17.35 -4.33 2.45
C SER A 4 -17.11 -5.79 2.86
N ARG A 5 -16.24 -6.52 2.16
CA ARG A 5 -15.80 -7.86 2.57
C ARG A 5 -15.00 -7.84 3.87
N PHE A 6 -14.26 -6.76 4.10
CA PHE A 6 -13.33 -6.63 5.22
C PHE A 6 -13.81 -5.69 6.30
N PHE A 7 -14.57 -4.66 5.93
CA PHE A 7 -14.99 -3.61 6.85
C PHE A 7 -16.46 -3.25 6.68
N THR A 8 -17.16 -3.11 7.80
CA THR A 8 -18.53 -2.57 7.84
C THR A 8 -18.45 -1.09 8.20
N SER A 9 -19.01 -0.21 7.34
CA SER A 9 -19.13 1.20 7.68
C SER A 9 -20.21 1.41 8.74
N ALA A 10 -19.89 2.17 9.79
CA ALA A 10 -20.85 2.64 10.80
C ALA A 10 -21.66 3.85 10.32
N GLY A 11 -21.36 4.41 9.16
CA GLY A 11 -22.08 5.53 8.54
C GLY A 11 -23.40 5.12 7.89
N PRO A 12 -24.11 6.06 7.21
CA PRO A 12 -23.64 7.41 6.93
C PRO A 12 -23.64 8.34 8.15
N PHE A 13 -22.80 9.37 8.11
CA PHE A 13 -22.81 10.48 9.06
C PHE A 13 -23.06 11.80 8.33
N SER A 14 -23.89 12.69 8.91
CA SER A 14 -23.97 14.06 8.40
C SER A 14 -22.69 14.82 8.71
N VAL A 15 -22.36 15.83 7.90
CA VAL A 15 -21.23 16.72 8.15
C VAL A 15 -21.33 17.36 9.53
N ALA A 16 -22.53 17.83 9.91
CA ALA A 16 -22.78 18.38 11.24
C ALA A 16 -22.43 17.40 12.37
N ALA A 17 -22.80 16.12 12.24
CA ALA A 17 -22.48 15.09 13.23
C ALA A 17 -20.96 14.79 13.30
N LEU A 18 -20.23 14.95 12.20
CA LEU A 18 -18.76 14.80 12.20
C LEU A 18 -18.09 15.95 12.96
N THR A 19 -18.57 17.20 12.80
CA THR A 19 -17.98 18.37 13.49
C THR A 19 -18.08 18.30 15.02
N GLU A 20 -18.98 17.46 15.53
CA GLU A 20 -19.10 17.21 16.96
C GLU A 20 -18.13 16.14 17.50
N LYS A 21 -17.58 15.31 16.59
CA LYS A 21 -16.83 14.10 16.94
C LYS A 21 -15.36 14.15 16.59
N ILE A 22 -14.97 14.96 15.65
CA ILE A 22 -13.59 15.12 15.22
C ILE A 22 -13.18 16.60 15.25
N ALA A 23 -11.87 16.86 15.33
CA ALA A 23 -11.31 18.21 15.46
C ALA A 23 -11.36 18.97 14.12
N ILE A 24 -12.54 19.48 13.75
CA ILE A 24 -12.77 20.36 12.58
C ILE A 24 -13.64 21.56 12.98
N GLU A 25 -13.62 22.62 12.18
CA GLU A 25 -14.51 23.75 12.39
C GLU A 25 -15.97 23.34 12.23
N LYS A 26 -16.86 23.99 13.02
CA LYS A 26 -18.30 23.71 12.94
C LYS A 26 -18.84 24.00 11.55
N HIS A 27 -19.62 23.05 11.04
CA HIS A 27 -20.30 23.18 9.77
C HIS A 27 -21.72 22.59 9.88
N ASP A 28 -22.72 23.38 9.48
CA ASP A 28 -24.13 23.04 9.63
C ASP A 28 -24.72 22.31 8.40
N ALA A 29 -23.90 21.74 7.52
CA ALA A 29 -24.38 21.04 6.35
C ALA A 29 -24.99 19.66 6.72
N ASP A 30 -26.18 19.41 6.21
CA ASP A 30 -26.88 18.13 6.35
C ASP A 30 -26.42 17.07 5.35
N SER A 31 -25.35 17.38 4.55
CA SER A 31 -24.81 16.42 3.59
C SER A 31 -24.33 15.14 4.28
N GLU A 32 -24.80 14.00 3.78
CA GLU A 32 -24.42 12.68 4.32
C GLU A 32 -23.15 12.18 3.65
N LEU A 33 -22.22 11.70 4.48
CA LEU A 33 -20.98 11.05 4.08
C LEU A 33 -21.03 9.58 4.45
N SER A 34 -20.79 8.70 3.48
CA SER A 34 -20.91 7.24 3.66
C SER A 34 -19.57 6.54 3.93
N GLY A 35 -18.45 7.24 3.74
CA GLY A 35 -17.11 6.67 3.94
C GLY A 35 -15.99 7.65 3.62
N LEU A 36 -14.78 7.11 3.52
CA LEU A 36 -13.57 7.86 3.16
C LEU A 36 -12.91 7.23 1.93
N ALA A 37 -12.28 8.10 1.12
CA ALA A 37 -11.43 7.67 0.00
C ALA A 37 -10.30 8.69 -0.24
N SER A 38 -9.30 8.31 -1.04
CA SER A 38 -8.26 9.24 -1.51
C SER A 38 -8.87 10.33 -2.40
N LEU A 39 -8.15 11.44 -2.59
CA LEU A 39 -8.63 12.55 -3.44
C LEU A 39 -9.00 12.08 -4.85
N ALA A 40 -8.19 11.21 -5.44
CA ALA A 40 -8.38 10.69 -6.79
C ALA A 40 -9.59 9.74 -6.91
N GLU A 41 -9.90 8.97 -5.86
CA GLU A 41 -10.93 7.93 -5.89
C GLU A 41 -12.26 8.36 -5.29
N ALA A 42 -12.25 9.44 -4.49
CA ALA A 42 -13.44 9.88 -3.75
C ALA A 42 -14.60 10.28 -4.69
N GLY A 43 -15.77 9.78 -4.35
CA GLY A 43 -17.04 10.10 -5.02
C GLY A 43 -17.91 11.08 -4.22
N PRO A 44 -19.11 11.38 -4.74
CA PRO A 44 -19.98 12.44 -4.24
C PRO A 44 -20.67 12.15 -2.89
N LYS A 45 -20.28 11.07 -2.22
CA LYS A 45 -20.74 10.71 -0.85
C LYS A 45 -19.58 10.39 0.08
N GLU A 46 -18.36 10.74 -0.30
CA GLU A 46 -17.18 10.37 0.47
C GLU A 46 -16.43 11.57 0.97
N LEU A 47 -15.84 11.41 2.15
CA LEU A 47 -14.89 12.31 2.74
C LEU A 47 -13.49 12.02 2.21
N SER A 48 -12.73 13.05 1.88
CA SER A 48 -11.30 12.96 1.60
C SER A 48 -10.51 13.93 2.46
N PHE A 49 -9.20 13.98 2.30
CA PHE A 49 -8.34 14.91 3.04
C PHE A 49 -7.18 15.39 2.17
N PHE A 50 -6.68 16.58 2.46
CA PHE A 50 -5.53 17.19 1.80
C PHE A 50 -4.48 17.63 2.81
N SER A 51 -3.34 16.96 2.85
CA SER A 51 -2.21 17.27 3.74
C SER A 51 -0.87 17.40 3.01
N ASN A 52 -0.82 17.14 1.70
CA ASN A 52 0.41 17.18 0.90
C ASN A 52 0.22 18.07 -0.32
N ILE A 53 0.98 19.17 -0.39
CA ILE A 53 0.90 20.14 -1.49
C ILE A 53 1.18 19.55 -2.88
N LYS A 54 1.91 18.45 -2.95
CA LYS A 54 2.17 17.73 -4.20
C LYS A 54 0.90 17.15 -4.85
N LEU A 55 -0.15 16.90 -4.05
CA LEU A 55 -1.43 16.39 -4.51
C LEU A 55 -2.43 17.52 -4.84
N LYS A 56 -1.94 18.75 -5.09
CA LYS A 56 -2.80 19.90 -5.39
C LYS A 56 -3.68 19.67 -6.61
N ASP A 57 -3.16 19.05 -7.65
CA ASP A 57 -3.91 18.77 -8.89
C ASP A 57 -5.04 17.78 -8.59
N GLU A 58 -4.78 16.72 -7.80
CA GLU A 58 -5.82 15.79 -7.36
C GLU A 58 -6.89 16.47 -6.50
N LEU A 59 -6.50 17.46 -5.67
CA LEU A 59 -7.46 18.24 -4.89
C LEU A 59 -8.39 19.04 -5.78
N THR A 60 -7.86 19.73 -6.81
CA THR A 60 -8.66 20.56 -7.73
C THR A 60 -9.61 19.74 -8.61
N GLU A 61 -9.29 18.47 -8.83
CA GLU A 61 -10.08 17.55 -9.68
C GLU A 61 -10.95 16.58 -8.88
N THR A 62 -10.85 16.58 -7.55
CA THR A 62 -11.57 15.61 -6.71
C THR A 62 -13.09 15.73 -6.88
N ARG A 63 -13.77 14.58 -6.80
CA ARG A 63 -15.22 14.47 -6.77
C ARG A 63 -15.78 14.16 -5.39
N ALA A 64 -14.95 14.30 -4.35
CA ALA A 64 -15.35 14.10 -2.96
C ALA A 64 -16.52 15.00 -2.58
N ALA A 65 -17.42 14.53 -1.73
CA ALA A 65 -18.47 15.36 -1.14
C ALA A 65 -17.89 16.44 -0.20
N ALA A 66 -16.83 16.08 0.52
CA ALA A 66 -16.13 16.97 1.45
C ALA A 66 -14.63 16.62 1.52
N VAL A 67 -13.80 17.61 1.81
CA VAL A 67 -12.35 17.44 2.00
C VAL A 67 -11.93 18.12 3.30
N LEU A 68 -11.23 17.38 4.17
CA LEU A 68 -10.51 17.93 5.32
C LEU A 68 -9.29 18.69 4.82
N VAL A 69 -9.18 19.98 5.14
CA VAL A 69 -8.18 20.86 4.54
C VAL A 69 -7.82 22.01 5.51
N LYS A 70 -6.58 22.48 5.45
CA LYS A 70 -6.20 23.71 6.16
C LYS A 70 -6.80 24.94 5.49
N ALA A 71 -7.08 25.98 6.28
CA ALA A 71 -7.64 27.24 5.78
C ALA A 71 -6.83 27.84 4.61
N GLU A 72 -5.50 27.75 4.64
CA GLU A 72 -4.60 28.22 3.58
C GLU A 72 -4.75 27.53 2.22
N HIS A 73 -5.40 26.36 2.18
CA HIS A 73 -5.59 25.55 0.97
C HIS A 73 -7.08 25.44 0.57
N ALA A 74 -7.99 26.03 1.31
CA ALA A 74 -9.43 25.95 1.06
C ALA A 74 -9.83 26.50 -0.33
N GLU A 75 -9.09 27.46 -0.86
CA GLU A 75 -9.31 28.06 -2.19
C GLU A 75 -9.14 27.06 -3.33
N PHE A 76 -8.41 25.94 -3.12
CA PHE A 76 -8.18 24.91 -4.13
C PHE A 76 -9.28 23.83 -4.16
N VAL A 77 -10.20 23.84 -3.18
CA VAL A 77 -11.29 22.87 -3.13
C VAL A 77 -12.32 23.22 -4.23
N PRO A 78 -12.69 22.27 -5.11
CA PRO A 78 -13.57 22.56 -6.23
C PRO A 78 -14.98 22.96 -5.80
N ALA A 79 -15.66 23.75 -6.64
CA ALA A 79 -17.04 24.13 -6.42
C ALA A 79 -17.94 22.88 -6.34
N GLY A 80 -18.73 22.77 -5.25
CA GLY A 80 -19.58 21.59 -5.00
C GLY A 80 -18.99 20.55 -4.06
N CYS A 81 -17.71 20.66 -3.71
CA CYS A 81 -17.08 19.93 -2.63
C CYS A 81 -17.00 20.82 -1.38
N LEU A 82 -17.35 20.30 -0.21
CA LEU A 82 -17.28 21.06 1.04
C LEU A 82 -15.84 21.08 1.57
N ALA A 83 -15.31 22.27 1.81
CA ALA A 83 -14.05 22.44 2.53
C ALA A 83 -14.28 22.38 4.04
N LEU A 84 -13.89 21.29 4.68
CA LEU A 84 -13.96 21.11 6.12
C LEU A 84 -12.63 21.56 6.74
N LEU A 85 -12.63 22.76 7.34
CA LEU A 85 -11.41 23.39 7.85
C LEU A 85 -10.94 22.72 9.13
N CYS A 86 -9.64 22.43 9.20
CA CYS A 86 -8.98 21.88 10.37
C CYS A 86 -7.48 22.21 10.40
N ASP A 87 -6.89 22.22 11.58
CA ASP A 87 -5.46 22.51 11.76
C ASP A 87 -4.56 21.36 11.26
N ASP A 88 -5.02 20.12 11.42
CA ASP A 88 -4.29 18.92 11.00
C ASP A 88 -5.21 17.95 10.24
N PRO A 89 -5.31 18.09 8.90
CA PRO A 89 -6.15 17.23 8.06
C PRO A 89 -5.83 15.74 8.18
N TYR A 90 -4.56 15.39 8.40
CA TYR A 90 -4.14 14.00 8.51
C TYR A 90 -4.61 13.35 9.82
N ARG A 91 -4.54 14.10 10.91
CA ARG A 91 -5.08 13.68 12.21
C ARG A 91 -6.61 13.59 12.18
N SER A 92 -7.28 14.61 11.63
CA SER A 92 -8.73 14.62 11.51
C SER A 92 -9.24 13.45 10.63
N MET A 93 -8.49 13.08 9.57
CA MET A 93 -8.78 11.90 8.77
C MET A 93 -8.65 10.61 9.60
N ALA A 94 -7.64 10.48 10.46
CA ALA A 94 -7.49 9.31 11.33
C ALA A 94 -8.68 9.18 12.30
N GLU A 95 -9.16 10.29 12.85
CA GLU A 95 -10.33 10.34 13.74
C GLU A 95 -11.61 9.97 12.96
N ALA A 96 -11.81 10.52 11.77
CA ALA A 96 -12.92 10.17 10.90
C ALA A 96 -12.90 8.69 10.51
N THR A 97 -11.73 8.15 10.17
CA THR A 97 -11.60 6.72 9.83
C THR A 97 -12.04 5.82 10.99
N LYS A 98 -11.69 6.16 12.22
CA LYS A 98 -12.15 5.41 13.42
C LYS A 98 -13.66 5.47 13.61
N LEU A 99 -14.30 6.58 13.23
CA LEU A 99 -15.75 6.72 13.30
C LEU A 99 -16.46 5.89 12.24
N PHE A 100 -16.01 5.98 10.99
CA PHE A 100 -16.60 5.20 9.89
C PHE A 100 -16.30 3.70 9.99
N PHE A 101 -15.12 3.33 10.46
CA PHE A 101 -14.65 1.94 10.55
C PHE A 101 -14.10 1.64 11.95
N PRO A 102 -14.96 1.58 12.98
CA PRO A 102 -14.52 1.38 14.37
C PRO A 102 -13.79 0.05 14.55
N GLU A 103 -14.11 -0.96 13.75
CA GLU A 103 -13.45 -2.26 13.78
C GLU A 103 -11.98 -2.19 13.33
N ALA A 104 -11.65 -1.30 12.38
CA ALA A 104 -10.27 -1.12 11.92
C ALA A 104 -9.37 -0.46 12.98
N ALA A 105 -9.95 0.17 13.99
CA ALA A 105 -9.22 0.78 15.11
C ALA A 105 -8.97 -0.20 16.28
N GLN A 106 -9.58 -1.40 16.24
CA GLN A 106 -9.45 -2.40 17.30
C GLN A 106 -8.15 -3.19 17.12
N SER A 107 -7.55 -3.60 18.24
CA SER A 107 -6.37 -4.46 18.24
C SER A 107 -6.69 -5.92 17.90
N ARG A 108 -7.96 -6.28 17.83
CA ARG A 108 -8.44 -7.61 17.43
C ARG A 108 -9.14 -7.52 16.09
N PRO A 109 -8.77 -8.34 15.09
CA PRO A 109 -9.48 -8.36 13.81
C PRO A 109 -10.97 -8.63 14.03
N PRO A 110 -11.86 -7.91 13.34
CA PRO A 110 -13.24 -8.30 13.24
C PRO A 110 -13.30 -9.70 12.64
N ASN A 111 -14.25 -10.52 13.07
CA ASN A 111 -14.43 -11.88 12.56
C ASN A 111 -13.22 -12.83 12.78
N ALA A 112 -12.37 -12.56 13.79
CA ALA A 112 -11.52 -13.63 14.31
C ALA A 112 -12.39 -14.88 14.50
N MET A 113 -11.87 -16.07 14.18
CA MET A 113 -12.52 -17.39 14.15
C MET A 113 -13.41 -17.69 15.39
N GLN A 114 -14.37 -16.80 15.70
CA GLN A 114 -15.30 -16.97 16.81
C GLN A 114 -16.31 -18.06 16.46
N GLY A 115 -16.29 -19.10 17.25
CA GLY A 115 -17.23 -20.21 17.11
C GLY A 115 -16.85 -21.27 16.08
N ALA A 116 -15.74 -21.12 15.36
CA ALA A 116 -15.22 -22.21 14.55
C ALA A 116 -14.63 -23.30 15.45
N THR A 117 -15.09 -24.51 15.30
CA THR A 117 -14.55 -25.70 15.97
C THR A 117 -13.46 -26.37 15.15
N GLU A 118 -13.27 -25.92 13.92
CA GLU A 118 -12.30 -26.42 12.93
C GLU A 118 -11.45 -25.29 12.36
N ASN A 119 -10.32 -25.63 11.78
CA ASN A 119 -9.40 -24.67 11.19
C ASN A 119 -9.95 -23.99 9.90
N ILE A 120 -11.04 -24.52 9.33
CA ILE A 120 -11.72 -23.97 8.15
C ILE A 120 -13.09 -23.44 8.59
N HIS A 121 -13.33 -22.17 8.31
CA HIS A 121 -14.62 -21.56 8.63
C HIS A 121 -15.73 -22.14 7.72
N PRO A 122 -16.96 -22.41 8.24
CA PRO A 122 -18.05 -22.96 7.44
C PRO A 122 -18.47 -22.11 6.24
N ASP A 123 -18.29 -20.78 6.31
CA ASP A 123 -18.61 -19.83 5.24
C ASP A 123 -17.47 -19.68 4.22
N ALA A 124 -16.36 -20.42 4.38
CA ALA A 124 -15.30 -20.43 3.39
C ALA A 124 -15.73 -21.21 2.13
N VAL A 125 -15.38 -20.69 0.96
CA VAL A 125 -15.70 -21.33 -0.33
C VAL A 125 -14.41 -21.89 -0.92
N LEU A 126 -14.39 -23.21 -1.10
CA LEU A 126 -13.27 -23.92 -1.75
C LEU A 126 -13.72 -24.40 -3.13
N GLY A 127 -12.95 -24.07 -4.15
CA GLY A 127 -13.16 -24.56 -5.51
C GLY A 127 -12.80 -26.04 -5.66
N ASP A 128 -12.93 -26.53 -6.88
CA ASP A 128 -12.60 -27.92 -7.22
C ASP A 128 -11.09 -28.20 -7.12
N ASN A 129 -10.72 -29.39 -6.66
CA ASN A 129 -9.32 -29.84 -6.54
C ASN A 129 -8.39 -28.95 -5.73
N VAL A 130 -8.93 -28.22 -4.74
CA VAL A 130 -8.11 -27.48 -3.78
C VAL A 130 -7.42 -28.47 -2.84
N THR A 131 -6.11 -28.31 -2.66
CA THR A 131 -5.29 -29.12 -1.75
C THR A 131 -4.90 -28.29 -0.52
N LEU A 132 -5.24 -28.79 0.65
CA LEU A 132 -4.88 -28.17 1.94
C LEU A 132 -3.95 -29.10 2.71
N GLU A 133 -2.79 -28.59 3.14
CA GLU A 133 -1.88 -29.32 4.04
C GLU A 133 -2.33 -29.21 5.52
N PRO A 134 -1.70 -29.95 6.44
CA PRO A 134 -2.05 -29.93 7.85
C PRO A 134 -2.00 -28.54 8.48
N ASN A 135 -2.93 -28.25 9.39
CA ASN A 135 -3.02 -27.03 10.19
C ASN A 135 -3.25 -25.74 9.39
N VAL A 136 -3.70 -25.84 8.14
CA VAL A 136 -4.13 -24.66 7.36
C VAL A 136 -5.34 -24.03 8.05
N VAL A 137 -5.34 -22.71 8.20
CA VAL A 137 -6.47 -21.94 8.75
C VAL A 137 -7.09 -21.09 7.65
N ILE A 138 -8.42 -21.22 7.47
CA ILE A 138 -9.19 -20.44 6.47
C ILE A 138 -10.31 -19.70 7.16
N GLY A 139 -10.30 -18.37 7.04
CA GLY A 139 -11.25 -17.46 7.66
C GLY A 139 -12.62 -17.42 7.00
N ALA A 140 -13.57 -16.79 7.68
CA ALA A 140 -14.95 -16.62 7.21
C ALA A 140 -14.99 -15.89 5.86
N GLY A 141 -15.82 -16.37 4.94
CA GLY A 141 -16.00 -15.74 3.63
C GLY A 141 -14.74 -15.71 2.73
N ALA A 142 -13.69 -16.46 3.09
CA ALA A 142 -12.55 -16.64 2.20
C ALA A 142 -12.94 -17.50 0.99
N GLU A 143 -12.48 -17.12 -0.20
CA GLU A 143 -12.74 -17.81 -1.46
C GLU A 143 -11.42 -18.33 -2.05
N ILE A 144 -11.32 -19.63 -2.32
CA ILE A 144 -10.12 -20.25 -2.89
C ILE A 144 -10.47 -20.91 -4.21
N GLY A 145 -9.90 -20.41 -5.31
CA GLY A 145 -10.16 -20.89 -6.67
C GLY A 145 -9.61 -22.29 -6.94
N ASP A 146 -10.18 -22.92 -7.97
CA ASP A 146 -9.91 -24.30 -8.39
C ASP A 146 -8.41 -24.59 -8.54
N GLY A 147 -8.00 -25.80 -8.19
CA GLY A 147 -6.65 -26.31 -8.37
C GLY A 147 -5.59 -25.65 -7.49
N SER A 148 -5.98 -24.81 -6.53
CA SER A 148 -5.06 -24.13 -5.65
C SER A 148 -4.50 -25.05 -4.56
N TYR A 149 -3.26 -24.76 -4.11
CA TYR A 149 -2.56 -25.49 -3.08
C TYR A 149 -2.19 -24.56 -1.93
N ILE A 150 -2.52 -24.96 -0.70
CA ILE A 150 -2.25 -24.22 0.53
C ILE A 150 -1.37 -25.08 1.46
N GLY A 151 -0.15 -24.63 1.66
CA GLY A 151 0.87 -25.32 2.46
C GLY A 151 0.61 -25.27 3.97
N ALA A 152 1.28 -26.16 4.68
CA ALA A 152 1.08 -26.37 6.11
C ALA A 152 1.20 -25.10 6.96
N ASN A 153 0.32 -24.96 7.96
CA ASN A 153 0.23 -23.81 8.87
C ASN A 153 0.01 -22.46 8.17
N ALA A 154 -0.33 -22.41 6.89
CA ALA A 154 -0.69 -21.16 6.24
C ALA A 154 -2.01 -20.62 6.80
N HIS A 155 -2.12 -19.29 6.87
CA HIS A 155 -3.33 -18.60 7.32
C HIS A 155 -3.90 -17.77 6.16
N ILE A 156 -5.11 -18.10 5.76
CA ILE A 156 -5.91 -17.32 4.82
C ILE A 156 -6.98 -16.60 5.64
N GLY A 157 -6.87 -15.28 5.74
CA GLY A 157 -7.74 -14.47 6.58
C GLY A 157 -9.18 -14.35 6.08
N HIS A 158 -10.03 -13.74 6.90
CA HIS A 158 -11.41 -13.41 6.55
C HIS A 158 -11.51 -12.65 5.22
N GLY A 159 -12.44 -13.04 4.36
CA GLY A 159 -12.78 -12.36 3.12
C GLY A 159 -11.70 -12.37 2.03
N VAL A 160 -10.57 -13.05 2.26
CA VAL A 160 -9.50 -13.16 1.27
C VAL A 160 -9.96 -13.94 0.05
N VAL A 161 -9.58 -13.48 -1.14
CA VAL A 161 -9.88 -14.17 -2.41
C VAL A 161 -8.59 -14.61 -3.07
N LEU A 162 -8.49 -15.90 -3.37
CA LEU A 162 -7.45 -16.48 -4.21
C LEU A 162 -8.09 -16.94 -5.54
N GLY A 163 -7.49 -16.54 -6.64
CA GLY A 163 -7.83 -17.05 -7.96
C GLY A 163 -7.49 -18.54 -8.13
N ARG A 164 -7.59 -19.03 -9.37
CA ARG A 164 -7.36 -20.43 -9.72
C ARG A 164 -5.87 -20.78 -9.80
N ASN A 165 -5.54 -22.02 -9.46
CA ASN A 165 -4.17 -22.56 -9.57
C ASN A 165 -3.13 -21.74 -8.77
N CYS A 166 -3.54 -21.11 -7.68
CA CYS A 166 -2.63 -20.42 -6.78
C CYS A 166 -1.84 -21.42 -5.93
N ARG A 167 -0.64 -21.02 -5.54
CA ARG A 167 0.21 -21.81 -4.63
C ARG A 167 0.64 -20.96 -3.46
N VAL A 168 0.22 -21.33 -2.25
CA VAL A 168 0.61 -20.69 -0.99
C VAL A 168 1.52 -21.63 -0.22
N GLY A 169 2.72 -21.18 0.09
CA GLY A 169 3.72 -21.94 0.84
C GLY A 169 3.42 -22.02 2.33
N ALA A 170 4.11 -22.94 3.01
CA ALA A 170 3.93 -23.16 4.44
C ALA A 170 4.21 -21.90 5.27
N ASN A 171 3.46 -21.72 6.37
CA ASN A 171 3.56 -20.58 7.29
C ASN A 171 3.33 -19.19 6.65
N ALA A 172 2.82 -19.11 5.44
CA ALA A 172 2.44 -17.84 4.85
C ALA A 172 1.16 -17.30 5.51
N THR A 173 1.08 -15.98 5.66
CA THR A 173 -0.11 -15.29 6.19
C THR A 173 -0.65 -14.34 5.15
N ILE A 174 -1.93 -14.48 4.79
CA ILE A 174 -2.61 -13.63 3.81
C ILE A 174 -3.86 -13.06 4.47
N SER A 175 -3.95 -11.74 4.57
CA SER A 175 -5.08 -11.00 5.13
C SER A 175 -5.42 -9.81 4.27
N TYR A 176 -6.68 -9.39 4.24
CA TYR A 176 -7.13 -8.20 3.48
C TYR A 176 -6.59 -8.16 2.06
N ALA A 177 -6.61 -9.29 1.35
CA ALA A 177 -5.96 -9.43 0.05
C ALA A 177 -6.87 -10.12 -0.98
N MET A 178 -6.63 -9.76 -2.24
CA MET A 178 -7.23 -10.42 -3.40
C MET A 178 -6.11 -10.78 -4.38
N LEU A 179 -6.00 -12.06 -4.68
CA LEU A 179 -4.98 -12.64 -5.55
C LEU A 179 -5.63 -13.14 -6.84
N GLY A 180 -5.06 -12.78 -7.97
CA GLY A 180 -5.43 -13.29 -9.29
C GLY A 180 -5.02 -14.75 -9.49
N ASP A 181 -5.25 -15.27 -10.70
CA ASP A 181 -4.93 -16.65 -11.06
C ASP A 181 -3.40 -16.89 -11.06
N ARG A 182 -2.98 -18.11 -10.73
CA ARG A 182 -1.60 -18.60 -10.79
C ARG A 182 -0.58 -17.81 -9.97
N VAL A 183 -1.05 -17.12 -8.94
CA VAL A 183 -0.17 -16.44 -7.99
C VAL A 183 0.57 -17.47 -7.15
N ILE A 184 1.88 -17.25 -6.97
CA ILE A 184 2.73 -18.06 -6.10
C ILE A 184 3.18 -17.22 -4.93
N VAL A 185 2.93 -17.71 -3.72
CA VAL A 185 3.38 -17.11 -2.45
C VAL A 185 4.26 -18.12 -1.74
N HIS A 186 5.54 -17.83 -1.58
CA HIS A 186 6.46 -18.72 -0.89
C HIS A 186 6.30 -18.67 0.63
N GLY A 187 6.90 -19.65 1.31
CA GLY A 187 6.74 -19.86 2.74
C GLY A 187 7.16 -18.65 3.60
N GLY A 188 6.40 -18.41 4.65
CA GLY A 188 6.66 -17.31 5.59
C GLY A 188 6.35 -15.91 5.08
N ALA A 189 5.92 -15.74 3.82
CA ALA A 189 5.50 -14.43 3.33
C ALA A 189 4.27 -13.92 4.09
N ASN A 190 4.19 -12.62 4.32
CA ASN A 190 3.12 -11.99 5.09
C ASN A 190 2.51 -10.83 4.30
N MET A 191 1.22 -10.92 4.00
CA MET A 191 0.48 -9.94 3.20
C MET A 191 -0.72 -9.40 3.94
N GLY A 192 -0.96 -8.09 3.79
CA GLY A 192 -2.10 -7.40 4.38
C GLY A 192 -1.89 -6.96 5.82
N CYS A 193 -0.63 -6.83 6.25
CA CYS A 193 -0.28 -6.13 7.49
C CYS A 193 -0.70 -4.66 7.40
N ASP A 194 -0.97 -4.05 8.55
CA ASP A 194 -1.15 -2.59 8.60
C ASP A 194 0.12 -1.87 8.15
N GLY A 195 -0.02 -0.94 7.21
CA GLY A 195 1.03 -0.01 6.88
C GLY A 195 1.42 0.87 8.06
N PHE A 196 2.63 1.43 8.02
CA PHE A 196 3.15 2.34 9.05
C PHE A 196 2.50 3.72 8.92
N GLY A 197 1.27 3.85 9.45
CA GLY A 197 0.47 5.06 9.41
C GLY A 197 0.25 5.63 10.82
N PHE A 198 0.86 6.78 11.12
CA PHE A 198 0.69 7.48 12.39
C PHE A 198 0.66 8.99 12.15
N ALA A 199 -0.31 9.71 12.74
CA ALA A 199 -0.27 11.14 12.86
C ALA A 199 0.65 11.51 14.02
N PRO A 200 1.76 12.25 13.79
CA PRO A 200 2.69 12.63 14.84
C PRO A 200 2.06 13.67 15.80
N GLY A 201 2.56 13.75 17.04
CA GLY A 201 2.10 14.69 18.06
C GLY A 201 2.73 14.35 19.42
N GLU A 202 2.29 14.99 20.50
CA GLU A 202 2.71 14.61 21.87
C GLU A 202 2.46 13.13 22.15
N SER A 203 1.35 12.59 21.63
CA SER A 203 1.11 11.17 21.46
C SER A 203 0.81 10.88 20.00
N HIS A 204 1.44 9.84 19.45
CA HIS A 204 1.19 9.44 18.07
C HIS A 204 -0.19 8.76 17.96
N VAL A 205 -0.99 9.19 16.99
CA VAL A 205 -2.30 8.59 16.72
C VAL A 205 -2.18 7.61 15.56
N LYS A 206 -2.47 6.33 15.83
CA LYS A 206 -2.50 5.32 14.78
C LYS A 206 -3.62 5.62 13.78
N ILE A 207 -3.29 5.59 12.50
CA ILE A 207 -4.23 5.68 11.39
C ILE A 207 -4.68 4.26 11.04
N PRO A 208 -5.95 3.91 11.23
CA PRO A 208 -6.46 2.62 10.81
C PRO A 208 -6.26 2.42 9.31
N GLN A 209 -5.80 1.24 8.94
CA GLN A 209 -5.59 0.87 7.55
C GLN A 209 -6.83 0.11 7.07
N ILE A 210 -7.47 0.56 6.01
CA ILE A 210 -8.75 0.02 5.51
C ILE A 210 -8.68 -0.39 4.03
N GLY A 211 -7.54 -0.22 3.38
CA GLY A 211 -7.25 -0.71 2.05
C GLY A 211 -6.85 -2.19 2.04
N ARG A 212 -6.52 -2.69 0.86
CA ARG A 212 -6.22 -4.10 0.57
C ARG A 212 -4.83 -4.24 -0.04
N VAL A 213 -4.44 -5.51 -0.19
CA VAL A 213 -3.38 -5.94 -1.11
C VAL A 213 -4.03 -6.58 -2.33
N ILE A 214 -3.65 -6.16 -3.53
CA ILE A 214 -4.10 -6.73 -4.79
C ILE A 214 -2.88 -7.29 -5.53
N LEU A 215 -2.84 -8.59 -5.73
CA LEU A 215 -1.88 -9.23 -6.62
C LEU A 215 -2.60 -9.63 -7.91
N GLN A 216 -2.13 -9.14 -9.04
CA GLN A 216 -2.67 -9.56 -10.33
C GLN A 216 -2.18 -10.97 -10.70
N ALA A 217 -2.64 -11.52 -11.83
CA ALA A 217 -2.30 -12.88 -12.23
C ALA A 217 -0.77 -13.07 -12.40
N ASP A 218 -0.30 -14.31 -12.21
CA ASP A 218 1.10 -14.71 -12.44
C ASP A 218 2.15 -14.00 -11.57
N VAL A 219 1.75 -13.30 -10.51
CA VAL A 219 2.68 -12.70 -9.54
C VAL A 219 3.34 -13.79 -8.70
N GLU A 220 4.62 -13.63 -8.39
CA GLU A 220 5.34 -14.52 -7.48
C GLU A 220 5.99 -13.72 -6.35
N ILE A 221 5.74 -14.17 -5.11
CA ILE A 221 6.20 -13.52 -3.87
C ILE A 221 7.15 -14.46 -3.13
N GLY A 222 8.38 -14.05 -2.96
CA GLY A 222 9.45 -14.78 -2.30
C GLY A 222 9.24 -14.97 -0.79
N GLY A 223 10.02 -15.87 -0.22
CA GLY A 223 9.91 -16.25 1.21
C GLY A 223 10.17 -15.08 2.15
N ASN A 224 9.37 -15.00 3.22
CA ASN A 224 9.44 -13.93 4.25
C ASN A 224 9.32 -12.50 3.70
N THR A 225 8.81 -12.33 2.50
CA THR A 225 8.47 -11.02 1.94
C THR A 225 7.23 -10.47 2.63
N VAL A 226 7.23 -9.16 2.91
CA VAL A 226 6.11 -8.47 3.57
C VAL A 226 5.50 -7.45 2.62
N ILE A 227 4.17 -7.48 2.50
CA ILE A 227 3.40 -6.52 1.70
C ILE A 227 2.31 -5.92 2.58
N ASP A 228 2.44 -4.63 2.89
CA ASP A 228 1.46 -3.90 3.69
C ASP A 228 0.21 -3.57 2.85
N ARG A 229 -0.95 -3.61 3.48
CA ARG A 229 -2.19 -3.09 2.87
C ARG A 229 -2.19 -1.57 2.80
N GLY A 230 -2.97 -1.02 1.90
CA GLY A 230 -3.10 0.41 1.78
C GLY A 230 -3.86 1.07 2.95
N ALA A 231 -3.65 2.35 3.13
CA ALA A 231 -4.33 3.13 4.17
C ALA A 231 -5.81 3.34 3.82
N LEU A 232 -6.10 4.03 2.73
CA LEU A 232 -7.46 4.24 2.19
C LEU A 232 -7.66 3.54 0.84
N GLY A 233 -6.65 3.58 -0.03
CA GLY A 233 -6.61 2.85 -1.29
C GLY A 233 -5.81 1.56 -1.15
N ASP A 234 -5.60 0.83 -2.23
CA ASP A 234 -4.96 -0.48 -2.24
C ASP A 234 -3.44 -0.39 -2.46
N THR A 235 -2.71 -1.41 -2.02
CA THR A 235 -1.37 -1.75 -2.49
C THR A 235 -1.52 -2.74 -3.64
N VAL A 236 -0.99 -2.43 -4.81
CA VAL A 236 -1.21 -3.20 -6.04
C VAL A 236 0.11 -3.68 -6.63
N ILE A 237 0.17 -4.97 -6.97
CA ILE A 237 1.30 -5.59 -7.68
C ILE A 237 0.79 -6.08 -9.04
N GLY A 238 1.33 -5.51 -10.11
CA GLY A 238 0.96 -5.79 -11.49
C GLY A 238 1.30 -7.21 -11.96
N GLU A 239 0.55 -7.67 -12.95
CA GLU A 239 0.63 -9.01 -13.53
C GLU A 239 2.07 -9.42 -13.86
N GLY A 240 2.41 -10.67 -13.58
CA GLY A 240 3.69 -11.27 -13.94
C GLY A 240 4.90 -10.79 -13.15
N SER A 241 4.74 -9.84 -12.21
CA SER A 241 5.83 -9.32 -11.39
C SER A 241 6.38 -10.39 -10.44
N LYS A 242 7.70 -10.34 -10.19
CA LYS A 242 8.44 -11.31 -9.37
C LYS A 242 9.16 -10.57 -8.25
N LEU A 243 8.81 -10.89 -7.03
CA LEU A 243 9.46 -10.36 -5.82
C LEU A 243 10.23 -11.51 -5.17
N ASP A 244 11.52 -11.29 -4.93
CA ASP A 244 12.39 -12.26 -4.29
C ASP A 244 12.20 -12.23 -2.74
N ASN A 245 13.03 -12.96 -2.02
CA ASN A 245 12.93 -13.14 -0.58
C ASN A 245 13.23 -11.85 0.20
N LEU A 246 12.58 -11.69 1.36
CA LEU A 246 12.84 -10.58 2.28
C LEU A 246 12.62 -9.19 1.65
N VAL A 247 11.76 -9.07 0.65
CA VAL A 247 11.35 -7.79 0.09
C VAL A 247 10.30 -7.16 1.00
N HIS A 248 10.34 -5.82 1.15
CA HIS A 248 9.29 -5.07 1.83
C HIS A 248 8.59 -4.11 0.87
N ILE A 249 7.29 -4.28 0.71
CA ILE A 249 6.41 -3.38 -0.03
C ILE A 249 5.50 -2.67 0.98
N ALA A 250 5.69 -1.37 1.16
CA ALA A 250 4.89 -0.60 2.08
C ALA A 250 3.50 -0.23 1.50
N HIS A 251 2.66 0.35 2.35
CA HIS A 251 1.28 0.70 2.03
C HIS A 251 1.12 1.59 0.79
N ASN A 252 0.07 1.38 0.02
CA ASN A 252 -0.30 2.18 -1.16
C ASN A 252 0.73 2.18 -2.30
N VAL A 253 1.67 1.26 -2.33
CA VAL A 253 2.57 1.09 -3.48
C VAL A 253 1.76 0.63 -4.68
N GLN A 254 1.99 1.27 -5.83
CA GLN A 254 1.44 0.88 -7.11
C GLN A 254 2.58 0.35 -7.98
N MET A 255 2.63 -0.95 -8.20
CA MET A 255 3.66 -1.60 -9.03
C MET A 255 3.05 -2.07 -10.34
N GLY A 256 3.68 -1.69 -11.44
CA GLY A 256 3.32 -2.11 -12.79
C GLY A 256 3.58 -3.61 -13.03
N ARG A 257 3.41 -4.01 -14.29
CA ARG A 257 3.52 -5.41 -14.72
C ARG A 257 4.97 -5.82 -14.94
N HIS A 258 5.23 -7.13 -14.76
CA HIS A 258 6.51 -7.77 -15.11
C HIS A 258 7.72 -7.13 -14.43
N CYS A 259 7.56 -6.57 -13.24
CA CYS A 259 8.66 -6.04 -12.45
C CYS A 259 9.50 -7.18 -11.84
N PHE A 260 10.82 -6.96 -11.73
CA PHE A 260 11.76 -7.86 -11.02
C PHE A 260 12.34 -7.15 -9.81
N ILE A 261 11.94 -7.56 -8.61
CA ILE A 261 12.39 -6.98 -7.34
C ILE A 261 13.21 -8.03 -6.61
N THR A 262 14.52 -7.89 -6.64
CA THR A 262 15.41 -8.90 -6.03
C THR A 262 15.50 -8.74 -4.52
N ALA A 263 16.15 -9.71 -3.86
CA ALA A 263 16.10 -9.88 -2.41
C ALA A 263 16.47 -8.62 -1.61
N THR A 264 15.83 -8.48 -0.45
CA THR A 264 16.06 -7.41 0.53
C THR A 264 15.81 -5.98 0.04
N CYS A 265 15.14 -5.81 -1.10
CA CYS A 265 14.66 -4.49 -1.54
C CYS A 265 13.55 -3.97 -0.63
N ALA A 266 13.48 -2.64 -0.50
CA ALA A 266 12.40 -1.98 0.23
C ALA A 266 11.82 -0.83 -0.58
N ILE A 267 10.50 -0.80 -0.73
CA ILE A 267 9.75 0.24 -1.43
C ILE A 267 8.82 0.90 -0.42
N ALA A 268 9.07 2.18 -0.14
CA ALA A 268 8.31 2.93 0.84
C ALA A 268 6.91 3.35 0.31
N GLY A 269 6.03 3.71 1.22
CA GLY A 269 4.61 3.94 0.94
C GLY A 269 4.30 4.97 -0.13
N SER A 270 3.22 4.75 -0.86
CA SER A 270 2.72 5.62 -1.94
C SER A 270 3.74 5.84 -3.08
N THR A 271 4.61 4.87 -3.32
CA THR A 271 5.53 4.87 -4.46
C THR A 271 4.86 4.20 -5.66
N THR A 272 5.04 4.77 -6.84
CA THR A 272 4.62 4.18 -8.11
C THR A 272 5.83 3.64 -8.86
N LEU A 273 5.76 2.39 -9.29
CA LEU A 273 6.69 1.78 -10.24
C LEU A 273 5.94 1.46 -11.53
N GLY A 274 6.48 1.84 -12.66
CA GLY A 274 5.98 1.48 -13.98
C GLY A 274 6.15 0.01 -14.31
N ASP A 275 5.85 -0.35 -15.56
CA ASP A 275 6.02 -1.70 -16.07
C ASP A 275 7.51 -2.05 -16.25
N TYR A 276 7.86 -3.32 -16.09
CA TYR A 276 9.22 -3.86 -16.34
C TYR A 276 10.35 -3.23 -15.52
N VAL A 277 10.05 -2.62 -14.37
CA VAL A 277 11.08 -2.09 -13.47
C VAL A 277 11.89 -3.22 -12.86
N GLN A 278 13.22 -3.09 -12.85
CA GLN A 278 14.15 -4.04 -12.26
C GLN A 278 14.91 -3.40 -11.10
N MET A 279 14.88 -4.03 -9.93
CA MET A 279 15.61 -3.59 -8.75
C MET A 279 16.64 -4.63 -8.33
N GLY A 280 17.91 -4.23 -8.32
CA GLY A 280 19.00 -5.04 -7.79
C GLY A 280 18.94 -5.15 -6.26
N GLY A 281 19.45 -6.26 -5.72
CA GLY A 281 19.34 -6.61 -4.30
C GLY A 281 19.73 -5.48 -3.35
N GLY A 282 18.96 -5.31 -2.29
CA GLY A 282 19.17 -4.28 -1.27
C GLY A 282 18.85 -2.85 -1.70
N ALA A 283 18.34 -2.63 -2.93
CA ALA A 283 17.92 -1.30 -3.35
C ALA A 283 16.70 -0.81 -2.55
N LYS A 284 16.64 0.50 -2.33
CA LYS A 284 15.57 1.13 -1.54
C LYS A 284 14.99 2.33 -2.28
N VAL A 285 13.68 2.48 -2.21
CA VAL A 285 12.97 3.61 -2.84
C VAL A 285 12.20 4.35 -1.74
N THR A 286 12.40 5.68 -1.66
CA THR A 286 11.66 6.55 -0.73
C THR A 286 10.19 6.66 -1.13
N GLY A 287 9.33 7.06 -0.19
CA GLY A 287 7.90 7.23 -0.44
C GLY A 287 7.56 8.41 -1.36
N HIS A 288 6.39 8.32 -1.98
CA HIS A 288 5.80 9.39 -2.81
C HIS A 288 6.68 9.81 -4.00
N VAL A 289 7.29 8.84 -4.66
CA VAL A 289 8.04 9.04 -5.91
C VAL A 289 7.53 8.12 -7.01
N GLU A 290 7.80 8.49 -8.25
CA GLU A 290 7.44 7.75 -9.44
C GLU A 290 8.70 7.26 -10.16
N ILE A 291 8.74 5.99 -10.47
CA ILE A 291 9.78 5.34 -11.27
C ILE A 291 9.11 4.86 -12.55
N GLY A 292 9.50 5.44 -13.67
CA GLY A 292 8.92 5.14 -14.98
C GLY A 292 9.18 3.71 -15.46
N ASP A 293 8.62 3.39 -16.62
CA ASP A 293 8.72 2.07 -17.23
C ASP A 293 10.17 1.70 -17.57
N ASN A 294 10.48 0.40 -17.60
CA ASN A 294 11.77 -0.16 -18.00
C ASN A 294 12.98 0.36 -17.19
N CYS A 295 12.78 0.99 -16.04
CA CYS A 295 13.87 1.46 -15.21
C CYS A 295 14.68 0.31 -14.61
N VAL A 296 16.00 0.52 -14.51
CA VAL A 296 16.90 -0.43 -13.84
C VAL A 296 17.60 0.25 -12.69
N ILE A 297 17.34 -0.21 -11.48
CA ILE A 297 17.94 0.27 -10.22
C ILE A 297 19.02 -0.71 -9.81
N SER A 298 20.27 -0.25 -9.75
CA SER A 298 21.42 -1.08 -9.37
C SER A 298 21.33 -1.51 -7.89
N ALA A 299 21.96 -2.63 -7.56
CA ALA A 299 21.99 -3.14 -6.20
C ALA A 299 22.49 -2.09 -5.18
N ASN A 300 21.94 -2.12 -3.96
CA ASN A 300 22.25 -1.21 -2.85
C ASN A 300 22.07 0.29 -3.17
N SER A 301 21.32 0.64 -4.21
CA SER A 301 20.99 2.03 -4.53
C SER A 301 19.89 2.57 -3.62
N THR A 302 19.96 3.85 -3.27
CA THR A 302 18.93 4.57 -2.52
C THR A 302 18.29 5.63 -3.41
N VAL A 303 17.06 5.41 -3.83
CA VAL A 303 16.30 6.30 -4.69
C VAL A 303 15.55 7.32 -3.83
N LEU A 304 15.83 8.62 -4.01
CA LEU A 304 15.24 9.71 -3.22
C LEU A 304 14.37 10.66 -4.06
N ARG A 305 14.19 10.41 -5.35
CA ARG A 305 13.37 11.23 -6.26
C ARG A 305 12.82 10.38 -7.40
N SER A 306 11.86 10.93 -8.11
CA SER A 306 11.30 10.32 -9.33
C SER A 306 12.30 10.28 -10.48
N PHE A 307 12.14 9.26 -11.35
CA PHE A 307 12.94 9.07 -12.55
C PHE A 307 12.03 8.69 -13.72
N PRO A 308 12.27 9.27 -14.92
CA PRO A 308 11.49 8.93 -16.12
C PRO A 308 11.79 7.52 -16.62
N ASP A 309 11.02 7.08 -17.63
CA ASP A 309 11.18 5.80 -18.29
C ASP A 309 12.62 5.55 -18.75
N ASP A 310 12.97 4.27 -18.90
CA ASP A 310 14.26 3.78 -19.39
C ASP A 310 15.50 4.23 -18.58
N SER A 311 15.30 4.76 -17.36
CA SER A 311 16.40 5.25 -16.52
C SER A 311 17.25 4.10 -15.98
N LYS A 312 18.57 4.30 -16.02
CA LYS A 312 19.59 3.45 -15.38
C LYS A 312 20.09 4.15 -14.13
N ILE A 313 19.65 3.67 -12.96
CA ILE A 313 19.78 4.36 -11.67
C ILE A 313 20.79 3.65 -10.80
N ALA A 314 21.71 4.40 -10.15
CA ALA A 314 22.70 3.82 -9.26
C ALA A 314 23.16 4.82 -8.19
N GLY A 315 23.68 4.30 -7.09
CA GLY A 315 24.31 5.06 -6.02
C GLY A 315 23.42 5.29 -4.80
N SER A 316 24.03 5.90 -3.79
CA SER A 316 23.36 6.27 -2.54
C SER A 316 23.80 7.70 -2.16
N PRO A 317 22.93 8.71 -2.28
CA PRO A 317 21.62 8.64 -2.91
C PRO A 317 21.67 8.23 -4.39
N ALA A 318 20.60 7.61 -4.88
CA ALA A 318 20.55 7.14 -6.26
C ALA A 318 20.48 8.31 -7.26
N ARG A 319 21.19 8.15 -8.35
CA ARG A 319 21.23 9.08 -9.49
C ARG A 319 21.37 8.29 -10.79
N LEU A 320 21.34 8.96 -11.91
CA LEU A 320 21.56 8.27 -13.18
C LEU A 320 22.93 7.59 -13.18
N ARG A 321 22.99 6.35 -13.66
CA ARG A 321 24.24 5.59 -13.71
C ARG A 321 25.34 6.30 -14.51
N SER A 322 24.97 6.99 -15.57
CA SER A 322 25.89 7.80 -16.38
C SER A 322 26.50 8.98 -15.59
N GLU A 323 25.72 9.61 -14.71
CA GLU A 323 26.22 10.67 -13.82
C GLU A 323 27.20 10.10 -12.80
N LEU A 324 26.83 9.00 -12.12
CA LEU A 324 27.69 8.34 -11.15
C LEU A 324 29.05 7.95 -11.75
N TYR A 325 29.05 7.30 -12.92
CA TYR A 325 30.29 6.86 -13.55
C TYR A 325 31.13 8.03 -14.06
N ARG A 326 30.51 9.13 -14.51
CA ARG A 326 31.22 10.36 -14.89
C ARG A 326 31.93 10.97 -13.68
N ASP A 327 31.26 11.04 -12.54
CA ASP A 327 31.85 11.58 -11.32
C ASP A 327 32.97 10.69 -10.79
N GLN A 328 32.81 9.36 -10.82
CA GLN A 328 33.85 8.42 -10.44
C GLN A 328 35.10 8.54 -11.33
N ALA A 329 34.89 8.67 -12.65
CA ALA A 329 35.96 8.86 -13.59
C ALA A 329 36.67 10.21 -13.36
N PHE A 330 35.95 11.27 -13.06
CA PHE A 330 36.51 12.58 -12.72
C PHE A 330 37.34 12.52 -11.43
N ILE A 331 36.80 11.93 -10.37
CA ILE A 331 37.52 11.74 -9.09
C ILE A 331 38.79 10.89 -9.30
N SER A 332 38.73 9.83 -10.10
CA SER A 332 39.90 9.00 -10.41
C SER A 332 41.00 9.76 -11.13
N ARG A 333 40.64 10.65 -12.08
CA ARG A 333 41.59 11.54 -12.77
C ARG A 333 42.23 12.54 -11.82
N LEU A 334 41.46 13.15 -10.92
CA LEU A 334 41.97 14.08 -9.92
C LEU A 334 42.97 13.40 -8.97
N ARG A 335 42.67 12.19 -8.51
CA ARG A 335 43.56 11.39 -7.65
C ARG A 335 44.90 11.10 -8.36
N LYS A 336 44.82 10.66 -9.62
CA LYS A 336 46.04 10.40 -10.40
C LYS A 336 46.90 11.66 -10.57
N LYS A 337 46.27 12.79 -10.91
CA LYS A 337 46.98 14.07 -11.03
C LYS A 337 47.65 14.49 -9.71
N ALA A 338 46.96 14.35 -8.57
CA ALA A 338 47.55 14.67 -7.26
C ALA A 338 48.76 13.80 -6.94
N GLN A 339 48.74 12.50 -7.29
CA GLN A 339 49.88 11.60 -7.12
C GLN A 339 51.07 11.99 -8.02
N ASP A 340 50.78 12.30 -9.29
CA ASP A 340 51.82 12.74 -10.23
C ASP A 340 52.47 14.08 -9.77
N ASP A 341 51.71 15.00 -9.15
CA ASP A 341 52.18 16.26 -8.61
C ASP A 341 53.00 16.09 -7.27
N GLU A 342 52.78 15.02 -6.50
CA GLU A 342 53.55 14.70 -5.29
C GLU A 342 54.89 13.98 -5.60
N GLU A 343 54.98 13.29 -6.74
CA GLU A 343 56.19 12.59 -7.19
C GLU A 343 57.12 13.49 -8.01
N ALA A 344 56.74 14.70 -8.40
CA ALA A 344 57.50 15.68 -9.19
C ALA A 344 58.17 16.75 -8.29
#